data_ddc040bb14ca1f2778ea43f992c4b5a0
#
_entry.id   ddc040bb14ca1f2778ea43f992c4b5a0
#
_cell.length_a   1.000
_cell.length_b   1.000
_cell.length_c   1.000
_cell.angle_alpha   90.00
_cell.angle_beta   90.00
_cell.angle_gamma   90.00
#
_symmetry.space_group_name_H-M   'P 1'
#
loop_
_entity.id
_entity.type
_entity.pdbx_description
1 polymer ?
#
loop_
_entity_poly.entity_id
_entity_poly.type
_entity_poly.pdbx_seq_one_letter_code
_entity_poly.pdbx_strand_id
1 'polypeptide(L)' 'MQGVNPYAYMQLVAEQIDSMSSRADIETALTELEYLFDVTDPEIQDIASDLIARLRARLNSIDA' A
#
# COMPACT_ATOMS: atom_id res chain seq x y z
N MET A 1 -11.67 -18.15 -7.22
CA MET A 1 -11.52 -17.82 -5.92
C MET A 1 -12.04 -16.46 -5.64
N GLN A 2 -12.20 -16.20 -4.49
CA GLN A 2 -12.76 -15.04 -4.15
C GLN A 2 -11.84 -13.96 -4.29
N GLY A 3 -12.23 -12.81 -4.30
CA GLY A 3 -11.44 -11.65 -4.39
C GLY A 3 -10.44 -11.57 -3.27
N VAL A 4 -9.46 -10.70 -3.40
CA VAL A 4 -8.45 -10.50 -2.40
C VAL A 4 -9.09 -9.87 -1.17
N ASN A 5 -8.73 -10.35 0.00
CA ASN A 5 -9.12 -9.70 1.24
C ASN A 5 -8.27 -8.44 1.38
N PRO A 6 -8.85 -7.24 1.35
CA PRO A 6 -8.05 -6.02 1.36
C PRO A 6 -7.22 -5.89 2.64
N TYR A 7 -7.73 -6.36 3.75
CA TYR A 7 -7.01 -6.27 5.00
C TYR A 7 -5.74 -7.14 4.96
N ALA A 8 -5.85 -8.37 4.42
CA ALA A 8 -4.71 -9.24 4.28
C ALA A 8 -3.67 -8.66 3.32
N TYR A 9 -4.11 -8.04 2.23
CA TYR A 9 -3.21 -7.40 1.30
C TYR A 9 -2.45 -6.26 1.97
N MET A 10 -3.15 -5.46 2.78
CA MET A 10 -2.51 -4.35 3.48
C MET A 10 -1.49 -4.83 4.49
N GLN A 11 -1.76 -5.95 5.17
CA GLN A 11 -0.78 -6.52 6.08
C GLN A 11 0.45 -6.99 5.33
N LEU A 12 0.27 -7.60 4.17
CA LEU A 12 1.39 -8.03 3.35
C LEU A 12 2.26 -6.85 2.93
N VAL A 13 1.62 -5.77 2.49
CA VAL A 13 2.36 -4.55 2.10
C VAL A 13 3.11 -3.99 3.30
N ALA A 14 2.46 -3.94 4.46
CA ALA A 14 3.10 -3.40 5.65
C ALA A 14 4.35 -4.19 6.03
N GLU A 15 4.33 -5.49 5.83
CA GLU A 15 5.49 -6.32 6.12
C GLU A 15 6.61 -6.12 5.12
N GLN A 16 6.27 -5.81 3.88
CA GLN A 16 7.25 -5.71 2.82
C GLN A 16 7.77 -4.30 2.57
N ILE A 17 7.11 -3.30 3.16
CA ILE A 17 7.39 -1.91 2.82
C ILE A 17 8.84 -1.52 3.05
N ASP A 18 9.45 -2.02 4.14
CA ASP A 18 10.82 -1.67 4.47
C ASP A 18 11.83 -2.33 3.54
N SER A 19 11.45 -3.43 2.90
CA SER A 19 12.34 -4.11 1.98
C SER A 19 12.10 -3.73 0.53
N MET A 20 11.08 -2.92 0.25
CA MET A 20 10.84 -2.45 -1.12
C MET A 20 11.91 -1.45 -1.50
N SER A 21 12.70 -1.79 -2.52
CA SER A 21 13.72 -0.88 -3.02
C SER A 21 13.49 -0.54 -4.48
N SER A 22 12.52 -1.17 -5.13
CA SER A 22 12.21 -0.88 -6.52
C SER A 22 11.10 0.15 -6.61
N ARG A 23 11.34 1.21 -7.37
CA ARG A 23 10.33 2.23 -7.60
C ARG A 23 9.07 1.63 -8.20
N ALA A 24 9.23 0.69 -9.14
CA ALA A 24 8.08 0.06 -9.79
C ALA A 24 7.22 -0.71 -8.79
N ASP A 25 7.85 -1.40 -7.84
CA ASP A 25 7.11 -2.15 -6.83
C ASP A 25 6.33 -1.21 -5.92
N ILE A 26 6.94 -0.10 -5.53
CA ILE A 26 6.29 0.89 -4.67
C ILE A 26 5.11 1.53 -5.41
N GLU A 27 5.29 1.88 -6.66
CA GLU A 27 4.23 2.50 -7.44
C GLU A 27 3.07 1.54 -7.68
N THR A 28 3.37 0.26 -7.87
CA THR A 28 2.32 -0.76 -8.02
C THR A 28 1.52 -0.86 -6.73
N ALA A 29 2.19 -0.91 -5.59
CA ALA A 29 1.51 -1.00 -4.31
C ALA A 29 0.66 0.24 -4.05
N LEU A 30 1.16 1.43 -4.40
CA LEU A 30 0.39 2.66 -4.25
C LEU A 30 -0.89 2.62 -5.07
N THR A 31 -0.79 2.19 -6.33
CA THR A 31 -1.95 2.10 -7.21
C THR A 31 -2.99 1.15 -6.64
N GLU A 32 -2.56 -0.01 -6.16
CA GLU A 32 -3.46 -0.99 -5.58
C GLU A 32 -4.13 -0.46 -4.31
N LEU A 33 -3.37 0.21 -3.46
CA LEU A 33 -3.93 0.74 -2.22
C LEU A 33 -4.89 1.88 -2.48
N GLU A 34 -4.62 2.71 -3.48
CA GLU A 34 -5.54 3.78 -3.84
C GLU A 34 -6.86 3.22 -4.35
N TYR A 35 -6.80 2.14 -5.13
CA TYR A 35 -8.02 1.48 -5.56
C TYR A 35 -8.79 0.92 -4.37
N LEU A 36 -8.08 0.23 -3.46
CA LEU A 36 -8.72 -0.34 -2.29
C LEU A 36 -9.30 0.73 -1.37
N PHE A 37 -8.63 1.88 -1.28
CA PHE A 37 -9.12 2.99 -0.50
C PHE A 37 -10.51 3.41 -0.94
N ASP A 38 -10.75 3.42 -2.24
CA ASP A 38 -12.04 3.86 -2.79
C ASP A 38 -13.16 2.85 -2.57
N VAL A 39 -12.83 1.55 -2.43
CA VAL A 39 -13.85 0.51 -2.40
C VAL A 39 -14.00 -0.17 -1.04
N THR A 40 -13.29 0.27 -0.02
CA THR A 40 -13.35 -0.38 1.28
C THR A 40 -14.05 0.49 2.31
N ASP A 41 -14.31 -0.10 3.47
CA ASP A 41 -14.98 0.59 4.57
C ASP A 41 -14.07 1.64 5.19
N PRO A 42 -14.62 2.65 5.84
CA PRO A 42 -13.80 3.71 6.45
C PRO A 42 -12.75 3.20 7.44
N GLU A 43 -13.03 2.12 8.14
CA GLU A 43 -12.05 1.59 9.09
C GLU A 43 -10.80 1.12 8.37
N ILE A 44 -10.99 0.50 7.21
CA ILE A 44 -9.87 0.01 6.41
C ILE A 44 -9.19 1.17 5.69
N GLN A 45 -9.95 2.22 5.38
CA GLN A 45 -9.38 3.40 4.74
C GLN A 45 -8.30 4.06 5.59
N ASP A 46 -8.45 4.03 6.92
CA ASP A 46 -7.42 4.60 7.78
C ASP A 46 -6.10 3.83 7.65
N ILE A 47 -6.18 2.50 7.57
CA ILE A 47 -5.00 1.67 7.40
C ILE A 47 -4.37 1.92 6.04
N ALA A 48 -5.20 1.99 4.99
CA ALA A 48 -4.71 2.24 3.64
C ALA A 48 -4.04 3.59 3.54
N SER A 49 -4.62 4.62 4.17
CA SER A 49 -4.06 5.96 4.16
C SER A 49 -2.68 5.99 4.81
N ASP A 50 -2.52 5.28 5.93
CA ASP A 50 -1.24 5.21 6.60
C ASP A 50 -0.19 4.52 5.72
N LEU A 51 -0.57 3.42 5.09
CA LEU A 51 0.34 2.70 4.22
C LEU A 51 0.71 3.51 2.98
N ILE A 52 -0.25 4.23 2.41
CA ILE A 52 0.03 5.12 1.28
C ILE A 52 1.06 6.16 1.66
N ALA A 53 0.92 6.76 2.84
CA ALA A 53 1.87 7.76 3.30
C ALA A 53 3.26 7.17 3.47
N ARG A 54 3.34 5.96 4.03
CA ARG A 54 4.62 5.29 4.20
C ARG A 54 5.27 4.94 2.87
N LEU A 55 4.48 4.47 1.90
CA LEU A 55 5.01 4.15 0.58
C LEU A 55 5.52 5.39 -0.13
N ARG A 56 4.81 6.50 0.00
CA ARG A 56 5.26 7.75 -0.61
C ARG A 56 6.57 8.23 0.00
N ALA A 57 6.69 8.10 1.32
CA ALA A 57 7.94 8.46 1.98
C ALA A 57 9.08 7.56 1.51
N ARG A 58 8.80 6.27 1.32
CA ARG A 58 9.81 5.35 0.84
C ARG A 58 10.22 5.69 -0.58
N LEU A 59 9.26 6.03 -1.43
CA LEU A 59 9.53 6.41 -2.81
C LEU A 59 10.40 7.66 -2.86
N ASN A 60 10.12 8.65 -2.03
CA ASN A 60 10.93 9.87 -1.98
C ASN A 60 12.35 9.54 -1.54
N SER A 61 12.51 8.62 -0.62
CA SER A 61 13.83 8.21 -0.16
C SER A 61 14.64 7.53 -1.26
N ILE A 62 13.98 6.74 -2.08
CA ILE A 62 14.63 6.07 -3.20
C ILE A 62 15.02 7.07 -4.29
N ASP A 63 14.14 8.02 -4.55
CA ASP A 63 14.40 9.03 -5.59
C ASP A 63 15.44 10.07 -5.17
N ALA A 64 15.63 10.22 -3.89
CA ALA A 64 16.65 11.14 -3.40
C ALA A 64 18.04 10.54 -3.55
#